data_946ff063de22d5dfbb4b897b27cf73d2
#
_entry.id   946ff063de22d5dfbb4b897b27cf73d2
#
_cell.length_a   1.000
_cell.length_b   1.000
_cell.length_c   1.000
_cell.angle_alpha   90.00
_cell.angle_beta   90.00
_cell.angle_gamma   90.00
#
_symmetry.space_group_name_H-M   'P 1'
#
loop_
_entity.id
_entity.type
_entity.pdbx_description
1 polymer ?
#
loop_
_entity_poly.entity_id
_entity_poly.type
_entity_poly.pdbx_seq_one_letter_code
_entity_poly.pdbx_strand_id
1 'polypeptide(L)'
;MLEPPRPVDESARLKSLRSVGILDTLAEERFDRITRMTQRMFDVQICLISLVDADRQWFKSKQGIDICETPREVSFCGHVILDDHILIIEDARADFRFADNPFVTSEPHIRFYAGCPIHSPDGHRIGTLCLIDPSPRRLSDEDQRTFRDFAKLVENEIALSTQATVDELTQIANRRGFNLVARHLLSVCLRNDTDAELAFFDLDGFKAVNDNFGHAYGDKMLQHFARLLSKCFRAADVVARIGGDEFAVLMVGSDPASNAALRRLENLAAAETSKLARRLAWSVGRIQFDAERHSTIEAMLADADSRMYQSKLRRRLTGS
;
A
#
# COMPACT_ATOMS: atom_id res chain seq x y z
N MET A 1 12.28 -23.84 -18.24
CA MET A 1 11.87 -23.19 -16.97
C MET A 1 10.36 -23.32 -16.82
N LEU A 2 9.89 -23.60 -15.61
CA LEU A 2 8.46 -23.61 -15.31
C LEU A 2 8.07 -22.23 -14.75
N GLU A 3 7.15 -21.54 -15.43
CA GLU A 3 6.62 -20.29 -14.91
C GLU A 3 5.80 -20.53 -13.63
N PRO A 4 5.91 -19.65 -12.60
CA PRO A 4 5.11 -19.81 -11.39
C PRO A 4 3.62 -19.60 -11.70
N PRO A 5 2.74 -20.57 -11.36
CA PRO A 5 1.31 -20.38 -11.53
C PRO A 5 0.79 -19.27 -10.62
N ARG A 6 -0.37 -18.71 -10.98
CA ARG A 6 -1.03 -17.71 -10.13
C ARG A 6 -1.84 -18.42 -9.04
N PRO A 7 -1.80 -17.97 -7.78
CA PRO A 7 -2.67 -18.47 -6.72
C PRO A 7 -4.16 -18.36 -7.08
N VAL A 8 -4.98 -19.24 -6.54
CA VAL A 8 -6.45 -19.25 -6.80
C VAL A 8 -7.10 -17.95 -6.33
N ASP A 9 -6.57 -17.34 -5.26
CA ASP A 9 -7.04 -16.10 -4.63
C ASP A 9 -6.23 -14.86 -5.09
N GLU A 10 -5.58 -14.88 -6.24
CA GLU A 10 -4.67 -13.85 -6.73
C GLU A 10 -5.23 -12.43 -6.64
N SER A 11 -6.52 -12.24 -6.96
CA SER A 11 -7.15 -10.92 -6.89
C SER A 11 -7.22 -10.39 -5.45
N ALA A 12 -7.55 -11.24 -4.48
CA ALA A 12 -7.59 -10.89 -3.05
C ALA A 12 -6.18 -10.65 -2.52
N ARG A 13 -5.23 -11.51 -2.88
CA ARG A 13 -3.80 -11.39 -2.55
C ARG A 13 -3.21 -10.06 -3.03
N LEU A 14 -3.45 -9.67 -4.29
CA LEU A 14 -2.97 -8.40 -4.85
C LEU A 14 -3.62 -7.19 -4.15
N LYS A 15 -4.91 -7.30 -3.81
CA LYS A 15 -5.58 -6.25 -3.03
C LYS A 15 -4.94 -6.10 -1.65
N SER A 16 -4.65 -7.21 -0.98
CA SER A 16 -3.97 -7.24 0.31
C SER A 16 -2.55 -6.66 0.22
N LEU A 17 -1.74 -7.08 -0.77
CA LEU A 17 -0.41 -6.53 -1.02
C LEU A 17 -0.44 -5.00 -1.16
N ARG A 18 -1.39 -4.47 -1.91
CA ARG A 18 -1.52 -3.01 -2.10
C ARG A 18 -1.98 -2.29 -0.84
N SER A 19 -2.85 -2.92 -0.03
CA SER A 19 -3.36 -2.32 1.21
C SER A 19 -2.27 -2.16 2.29
N VAL A 20 -1.24 -3.00 2.28
CA VAL A 20 -0.09 -2.91 3.19
C VAL A 20 0.75 -1.63 2.94
N GLY A 21 0.72 -1.08 1.72
CA GLY A 21 1.31 0.21 1.40
C GLY A 21 2.84 0.26 1.48
N ILE A 22 3.55 -0.86 1.29
CA ILE A 22 5.03 -0.92 1.27
C ILE A 22 5.61 -1.15 -0.13
N LEU A 23 4.76 -1.47 -1.12
CA LEU A 23 5.17 -1.63 -2.51
C LEU A 23 5.60 -0.27 -3.09
N ASP A 24 6.69 -0.24 -3.87
CA ASP A 24 7.27 0.96 -4.49
C ASP A 24 7.63 2.10 -3.50
N THR A 25 7.93 1.76 -2.27
CA THR A 25 8.38 2.72 -1.25
C THR A 25 9.90 2.77 -1.16
N LEU A 26 10.43 3.85 -0.56
CA LEU A 26 11.85 3.97 -0.29
C LEU A 26 12.36 2.84 0.63
N ALA A 27 13.67 2.60 0.58
CA ALA A 27 14.35 1.72 1.52
C ALA A 27 14.09 2.18 2.97
N GLU A 28 13.89 1.22 3.88
CA GLU A 28 13.62 1.48 5.29
C GLU A 28 14.54 0.60 6.15
N GLU A 29 15.32 1.21 7.04
CA GLU A 29 16.31 0.54 7.87
C GLU A 29 15.75 -0.65 8.67
N ARG A 30 14.48 -0.61 9.07
CA ARG A 30 13.85 -1.73 9.78
C ARG A 30 13.81 -3.02 8.95
N PHE A 31 13.58 -2.94 7.63
CA PHE A 31 13.63 -4.09 6.72
C PHE A 31 15.08 -4.42 6.33
N ASP A 32 15.91 -3.40 6.07
CA ASP A 32 17.31 -3.58 5.68
C ASP A 32 18.13 -4.21 6.80
N ARG A 33 17.81 -3.92 8.06
CA ARG A 33 18.40 -4.57 9.22
C ARG A 33 18.09 -6.06 9.24
N ILE A 34 16.83 -6.46 8.97
CA ILE A 34 16.45 -7.88 8.95
C ILE A 34 17.19 -8.60 7.84
N THR A 35 17.19 -8.11 6.59
CA THR A 35 17.90 -8.78 5.49
C THR A 35 19.39 -8.86 5.74
N ARG A 36 20.01 -7.82 6.29
CA ARG A 36 21.43 -7.79 6.65
C ARG A 36 21.78 -8.80 7.74
N MET A 37 20.95 -8.93 8.77
CA MET A 37 21.13 -9.93 9.84
C MET A 37 20.93 -11.34 9.30
N THR A 38 19.90 -11.57 8.51
CA THR A 38 19.60 -12.87 7.89
C THR A 38 20.72 -13.29 6.95
N GLN A 39 21.20 -12.40 6.08
CA GLN A 39 22.33 -12.67 5.18
C GLN A 39 23.56 -13.16 5.96
N ARG A 40 23.92 -12.46 7.04
CA ARG A 40 25.10 -12.80 7.87
C ARG A 40 24.90 -14.11 8.64
N MET A 41 23.69 -14.34 9.17
CA MET A 41 23.38 -15.54 9.95
C MET A 41 23.49 -16.81 9.12
N PHE A 42 23.04 -16.76 7.86
CA PHE A 42 23.08 -17.91 6.95
C PHE A 42 24.31 -17.92 6.04
N ASP A 43 25.17 -16.91 6.15
CA ASP A 43 26.39 -16.77 5.34
C ASP A 43 26.12 -16.96 3.85
N VAL A 44 25.08 -16.29 3.30
CA VAL A 44 24.69 -16.34 1.89
C VAL A 44 25.08 -15.06 1.17
N GLN A 45 25.27 -15.14 -0.15
CA GLN A 45 25.64 -13.98 -0.94
C GLN A 45 24.51 -12.96 -1.04
N ILE A 46 23.27 -13.40 -1.20
CA ILE A 46 22.10 -12.52 -1.41
C ILE A 46 21.00 -12.87 -0.42
N CYS A 47 20.41 -11.84 0.19
CA CYS A 47 19.17 -11.94 0.98
C CYS A 47 18.20 -10.83 0.60
N LEU A 48 16.93 -11.17 0.35
CA LEU A 48 15.91 -10.23 -0.12
C LEU A 48 14.62 -10.36 0.69
N ILE A 49 13.93 -9.23 0.88
CA ILE A 49 12.49 -9.20 1.11
C ILE A 49 11.85 -8.83 -0.23
N SER A 50 11.23 -9.81 -0.87
CA SER A 50 10.61 -9.72 -2.19
C SER A 50 9.09 -9.68 -2.07
N LEU A 51 8.44 -8.71 -2.70
CA LEU A 51 6.99 -8.61 -2.83
C LEU A 51 6.58 -9.04 -4.23
N VAL A 52 5.61 -9.96 -4.33
CA VAL A 52 5.18 -10.52 -5.63
C VAL A 52 3.93 -9.78 -6.12
N ASP A 53 4.13 -8.88 -7.08
CA ASP A 53 3.04 -8.12 -7.72
C ASP A 53 2.43 -8.90 -8.91
N ALA A 54 1.59 -8.26 -9.70
CA ALA A 54 0.87 -8.86 -10.82
C ALA A 54 1.80 -9.45 -11.88
N ASP A 55 2.81 -8.68 -12.31
CA ASP A 55 3.70 -9.03 -13.43
C ASP A 55 5.19 -8.95 -13.07
N ARG A 56 5.51 -8.59 -11.83
CA ARG A 56 6.88 -8.45 -11.32
C ARG A 56 7.00 -8.95 -9.90
N GLN A 57 8.23 -9.21 -9.47
CA GLN A 57 8.61 -9.20 -8.06
C GLN A 57 9.44 -7.96 -7.79
N TRP A 58 9.12 -7.24 -6.73
CA TRP A 58 9.77 -6.02 -6.32
C TRP A 58 10.46 -6.20 -4.96
N PHE A 59 11.66 -5.64 -4.80
CA PHE A 59 12.47 -5.86 -3.61
C PHE A 59 12.34 -4.71 -2.62
N LYS A 60 11.61 -4.95 -1.52
CA LYS A 60 11.48 -4.01 -0.41
C LYS A 60 12.79 -3.80 0.32
N SER A 61 13.58 -4.86 0.45
CA SER A 61 14.93 -4.81 1.01
C SER A 61 15.81 -5.82 0.29
N LYS A 62 17.08 -5.48 0.10
CA LYS A 62 18.01 -6.26 -0.69
C LYS A 62 19.43 -6.15 -0.13
N GLN A 63 20.13 -7.29 -0.04
CA GLN A 63 21.54 -7.40 0.27
C GLN A 63 22.20 -8.24 -0.81
N GLY A 64 23.37 -7.81 -1.30
CA GLY A 64 24.17 -8.55 -2.27
C GLY A 64 23.75 -8.45 -3.74
N ILE A 65 22.77 -7.56 -4.08
CA ILE A 65 22.33 -7.30 -5.45
C ILE A 65 21.87 -5.85 -5.62
N ASP A 66 22.07 -5.27 -6.83
CA ASP A 66 21.73 -3.86 -7.09
C ASP A 66 20.37 -3.63 -7.76
N ILE A 67 19.80 -4.65 -8.43
CA ILE A 67 18.49 -4.54 -9.06
C ILE A 67 17.37 -4.36 -8.04
N CYS A 68 16.28 -3.69 -8.43
CA CYS A 68 15.15 -3.40 -7.55
C CYS A 68 13.93 -4.29 -7.82
N GLU A 69 13.85 -4.89 -9.00
CA GLU A 69 12.73 -5.75 -9.41
C GLU A 69 13.15 -6.70 -10.53
N THR A 70 12.37 -7.74 -10.74
CA THR A 70 12.52 -8.68 -11.85
C THR A 70 11.14 -9.10 -12.36
N PRO A 71 11.03 -9.58 -13.63
CA PRO A 71 9.77 -10.15 -14.12
C PRO A 71 9.28 -11.30 -13.25
N ARG A 72 7.98 -11.40 -13.03
CA ARG A 72 7.36 -12.45 -12.22
C ARG A 72 7.53 -13.83 -12.83
N GLU A 73 7.51 -13.94 -14.14
CA GLU A 73 7.60 -15.20 -14.90
C GLU A 73 8.91 -15.97 -14.62
N VAL A 74 10.01 -15.28 -14.32
CA VAL A 74 11.31 -15.88 -13.96
C VAL A 74 11.53 -16.01 -12.45
N SER A 75 10.52 -15.68 -11.64
CA SER A 75 10.64 -15.54 -10.19
C SER A 75 10.58 -16.88 -9.45
N PHE A 76 11.57 -17.17 -8.64
CA PHE A 76 11.53 -18.23 -7.62
C PHE A 76 10.47 -17.92 -6.56
N CYS A 77 10.36 -16.65 -6.14
CA CYS A 77 9.41 -16.18 -5.14
C CYS A 77 7.94 -16.39 -5.57
N GLY A 78 7.65 -16.35 -6.89
CA GLY A 78 6.35 -16.67 -7.44
C GLY A 78 5.89 -18.10 -7.13
N HIS A 79 6.82 -19.04 -7.00
CA HIS A 79 6.52 -20.41 -6.57
C HIS A 79 6.31 -20.53 -5.06
N VAL A 80 7.02 -19.71 -4.26
CA VAL A 80 6.91 -19.73 -2.79
C VAL A 80 5.52 -19.30 -2.32
N ILE A 81 4.94 -18.27 -2.93
CA ILE A 81 3.63 -17.73 -2.50
C ILE A 81 2.44 -18.66 -2.75
N LEU A 82 2.66 -19.84 -3.35
CA LEU A 82 1.62 -20.84 -3.59
C LEU A 82 1.31 -21.67 -2.33
N ASP A 83 2.27 -21.78 -1.40
CA ASP A 83 2.18 -22.63 -0.21
C ASP A 83 2.71 -21.86 1.02
N ASP A 84 2.42 -22.38 2.23
CA ASP A 84 2.91 -21.83 3.50
C ASP A 84 4.24 -22.45 3.95
N HIS A 85 4.76 -23.39 3.17
CA HIS A 85 6.03 -24.05 3.46
C HIS A 85 7.22 -23.27 2.88
N ILE A 86 8.39 -23.44 3.52
CA ILE A 86 9.64 -22.94 2.96
C ILE A 86 9.95 -23.74 1.70
N LEU A 87 10.13 -23.05 0.58
CA LEU A 87 10.67 -23.68 -0.63
C LEU A 87 12.20 -23.70 -0.53
N ILE A 88 12.78 -24.89 -0.52
CA ILE A 88 14.24 -25.09 -0.51
C ILE A 88 14.66 -25.76 -1.80
N ILE A 89 15.63 -25.15 -2.48
CA ILE A 89 16.26 -25.67 -3.69
C ILE A 89 17.75 -25.72 -3.40
N GLU A 90 18.26 -26.94 -3.11
CA GLU A 90 19.65 -27.15 -2.74
C GLU A 90 20.60 -26.85 -3.91
N ASP A 91 20.18 -27.19 -5.13
CA ASP A 91 20.90 -26.87 -6.36
C ASP A 91 19.89 -26.63 -7.51
N ALA A 92 19.75 -25.37 -7.93
CA ALA A 92 18.81 -24.95 -8.97
C ALA A 92 19.10 -25.57 -10.35
N ARG A 93 20.36 -25.98 -10.62
CA ARG A 93 20.68 -26.69 -11.87
C ARG A 93 20.14 -28.14 -11.89
N ALA A 94 19.93 -28.72 -10.73
CA ALA A 94 19.37 -30.07 -10.60
C ALA A 94 17.83 -30.07 -10.52
N ASP A 95 17.19 -28.92 -10.33
CA ASP A 95 15.74 -28.79 -10.24
C ASP A 95 15.15 -28.47 -11.62
N PHE A 96 14.30 -29.37 -12.14
CA PHE A 96 13.71 -29.24 -13.48
C PHE A 96 12.87 -27.96 -13.67
N ARG A 97 12.40 -27.34 -12.58
CA ARG A 97 11.62 -26.10 -12.62
C ARG A 97 12.50 -24.91 -12.97
N PHE A 98 13.78 -24.95 -12.59
CA PHE A 98 14.67 -23.80 -12.58
C PHE A 98 15.95 -23.98 -13.40
N ALA A 99 16.29 -25.19 -13.85
CA ALA A 99 17.57 -25.50 -14.48
C ALA A 99 17.95 -24.59 -15.67
N ASP A 100 16.96 -24.16 -16.44
CA ASP A 100 17.08 -23.26 -17.60
C ASP A 100 16.62 -21.82 -17.29
N ASN A 101 16.45 -21.45 -16.01
CA ASN A 101 16.09 -20.11 -15.60
C ASN A 101 17.24 -19.14 -15.93
N PRO A 102 16.97 -17.92 -16.46
CA PRO A 102 18.00 -16.93 -16.74
C PRO A 102 18.94 -16.63 -15.57
N PHE A 103 18.42 -16.56 -14.33
CA PHE A 103 19.25 -16.32 -13.13
C PHE A 103 20.07 -17.52 -12.67
N VAL A 104 19.84 -18.70 -13.23
CA VAL A 104 20.64 -19.92 -13.02
C VAL A 104 21.72 -20.05 -14.10
N THR A 105 21.36 -19.75 -15.35
CA THR A 105 22.24 -19.90 -16.51
C THR A 105 23.16 -18.68 -16.74
N SER A 106 22.76 -17.52 -16.23
CA SER A 106 23.50 -16.25 -16.30
C SER A 106 23.62 -15.63 -14.90
N GLU A 107 24.24 -14.45 -14.77
CA GLU A 107 24.36 -13.74 -13.50
C GLU A 107 22.99 -13.58 -12.79
N PRO A 108 22.90 -13.84 -11.48
CA PRO A 108 23.96 -14.12 -10.52
C PRO A 108 24.33 -15.61 -10.36
N HIS A 109 24.02 -16.50 -11.31
CA HIS A 109 24.32 -17.93 -11.30
C HIS A 109 23.77 -18.66 -10.08
N ILE A 110 22.50 -18.48 -9.79
CA ILE A 110 21.83 -19.07 -8.61
C ILE A 110 22.00 -20.60 -8.61
N ARG A 111 22.52 -21.12 -7.50
CA ARG A 111 22.58 -22.56 -7.23
C ARG A 111 21.69 -22.93 -6.05
N PHE A 112 21.80 -22.20 -4.96
CA PHE A 112 20.94 -22.39 -3.80
C PHE A 112 19.87 -21.29 -3.75
N TYR A 113 18.67 -21.69 -3.40
CA TYR A 113 17.55 -20.80 -3.09
C TYR A 113 16.77 -21.35 -1.90
N ALA A 114 16.48 -20.52 -0.92
CA ALA A 114 15.45 -20.81 0.07
C ALA A 114 14.51 -19.60 0.19
N GLY A 115 13.20 -19.82 0.09
CA GLY A 115 12.18 -18.79 0.22
C GLY A 115 11.16 -19.15 1.30
N CYS A 116 10.98 -18.25 2.28
CA CYS A 116 9.93 -18.34 3.29
C CYS A 116 8.81 -17.37 2.94
N PRO A 117 7.55 -17.81 2.82
CA PRO A 117 6.44 -16.92 2.52
C PRO A 117 6.28 -15.87 3.62
N ILE A 118 5.87 -14.65 3.23
CA ILE A 118 5.53 -13.53 4.10
C ILE A 118 4.06 -13.25 3.94
N HIS A 119 3.36 -13.17 5.07
CA HIS A 119 1.93 -12.89 5.11
C HIS A 119 1.64 -11.43 5.44
N SER A 120 0.60 -10.91 4.84
CA SER A 120 -0.04 -9.67 5.26
C SER A 120 -0.87 -9.88 6.54
N PRO A 121 -1.28 -8.81 7.25
CA PRO A 121 -2.09 -8.94 8.47
C PRO A 121 -3.43 -9.67 8.29
N ASP A 122 -3.98 -9.68 7.08
CA ASP A 122 -5.19 -10.42 6.70
C ASP A 122 -4.94 -11.84 6.16
N GLY A 123 -3.69 -12.34 6.26
CA GLY A 123 -3.32 -13.73 6.03
C GLY A 123 -2.97 -14.10 4.59
N HIS A 124 -2.94 -13.15 3.65
CA HIS A 124 -2.51 -13.44 2.27
C HIS A 124 -0.99 -13.48 2.12
N ARG A 125 -0.46 -14.41 1.31
CA ARG A 125 0.97 -14.52 0.98
C ARG A 125 1.35 -13.44 -0.02
N ILE A 126 1.95 -12.35 0.46
CA ILE A 126 2.24 -11.17 -0.36
C ILE A 126 3.66 -11.13 -0.91
N GLY A 127 4.54 -11.99 -0.38
CA GLY A 127 5.94 -11.99 -0.75
C GLY A 127 6.74 -13.07 -0.04
N THR A 128 8.07 -12.90 -0.02
CA THR A 128 9.00 -13.85 0.55
C THR A 128 10.19 -13.15 1.22
N LEU A 129 10.70 -13.73 2.31
CA LEU A 129 12.10 -13.57 2.69
C LEU A 129 12.86 -14.68 1.96
N CYS A 130 13.93 -14.34 1.23
CA CYS A 130 14.70 -15.34 0.49
C CYS A 130 16.20 -15.24 0.68
N LEU A 131 16.84 -16.42 0.66
CA LEU A 131 18.27 -16.64 0.69
C LEU A 131 18.72 -17.19 -0.67
N ILE A 132 19.79 -16.64 -1.22
CA ILE A 132 20.29 -17.02 -2.54
C ILE A 132 21.82 -17.11 -2.46
N ASP A 133 22.36 -18.17 -3.07
CA ASP A 133 23.81 -18.39 -3.12
C ASP A 133 24.23 -19.01 -4.47
N PRO A 134 25.40 -18.66 -5.03
CA PRO A 134 25.94 -19.27 -6.24
C PRO A 134 26.52 -20.67 -6.00
N SER A 135 26.56 -21.15 -4.76
CA SER A 135 26.98 -22.50 -4.37
C SER A 135 25.80 -23.30 -3.83
N PRO A 136 25.72 -24.63 -4.13
CA PRO A 136 24.70 -25.49 -3.54
C PRO A 136 24.80 -25.52 -2.02
N ARG A 137 23.68 -25.53 -1.31
CA ARG A 137 23.60 -25.54 0.15
C ARG A 137 22.44 -26.39 0.64
N ARG A 138 22.50 -26.76 1.92
CA ARG A 138 21.42 -27.42 2.66
C ARG A 138 21.09 -26.61 3.90
N LEU A 139 19.81 -26.56 4.25
CA LEU A 139 19.35 -26.02 5.51
C LEU A 139 18.93 -27.16 6.43
N SER A 140 19.51 -27.19 7.63
CA SER A 140 19.06 -28.09 8.69
C SER A 140 17.67 -27.70 9.18
N ASP A 141 17.00 -28.55 9.95
CA ASP A 141 15.70 -28.24 10.56
C ASP A 141 15.81 -27.05 11.54
N GLU A 142 16.96 -26.83 12.15
CA GLU A 142 17.23 -25.69 13.03
C GLU A 142 17.37 -24.40 12.20
N ASP A 143 18.10 -24.46 11.08
CA ASP A 143 18.18 -23.35 10.14
C ASP A 143 16.80 -22.94 9.60
N GLN A 144 15.97 -23.91 9.23
CA GLN A 144 14.62 -23.65 8.75
C GLN A 144 13.73 -22.99 9.81
N ARG A 145 13.85 -23.38 11.09
CA ARG A 145 13.14 -22.71 12.20
C ARG A 145 13.61 -21.27 12.34
N THR A 146 14.91 -21.05 12.41
CA THR A 146 15.52 -19.72 12.50
C THR A 146 15.09 -18.83 11.31
N PHE A 147 15.04 -19.41 10.10
CA PHE A 147 14.63 -18.67 8.91
C PHE A 147 13.13 -18.25 8.95
N ARG A 148 12.25 -19.13 9.48
CA ARG A 148 10.85 -18.75 9.75
C ARG A 148 10.74 -17.62 10.78
N ASP A 149 11.56 -17.63 11.81
CA ASP A 149 11.56 -16.57 12.82
C ASP A 149 11.95 -15.22 12.21
N PHE A 150 12.93 -15.16 11.30
CA PHE A 150 13.24 -13.94 10.54
C PHE A 150 12.09 -13.50 9.62
N ALA A 151 11.42 -14.43 8.93
CA ALA A 151 10.24 -14.09 8.13
C ALA A 151 9.11 -13.54 9.02
N LYS A 152 8.93 -14.07 10.22
CA LYS A 152 7.97 -13.55 11.21
C LYS A 152 8.31 -12.14 11.69
N LEU A 153 9.59 -11.81 11.84
CA LEU A 153 10.02 -10.44 12.12
C LEU A 153 9.62 -9.48 10.99
N VAL A 154 9.76 -9.90 9.72
CA VAL A 154 9.29 -9.11 8.57
C VAL A 154 7.79 -8.88 8.63
N GLU A 155 6.98 -9.94 8.91
CA GLU A 155 5.53 -9.82 9.05
C GLU A 155 5.13 -8.87 10.19
N ASN A 156 5.85 -8.89 11.31
CA ASN A 156 5.60 -7.97 12.43
C ASN A 156 5.89 -6.51 12.03
N GLU A 157 6.99 -6.24 11.29
CA GLU A 157 7.29 -4.90 10.78
C GLU A 157 6.23 -4.42 9.78
N ILE A 158 5.70 -5.33 8.96
CA ILE A 158 4.58 -5.05 8.04
C ILE A 158 3.32 -4.70 8.83
N ALA A 159 2.96 -5.50 9.84
CA ALA A 159 1.77 -5.27 10.67
C ALA A 159 1.85 -3.92 11.42
N LEU A 160 3.01 -3.59 11.99
CA LEU A 160 3.26 -2.28 12.62
C LEU A 160 3.12 -1.12 11.61
N SER A 161 3.57 -1.32 10.37
CA SER A 161 3.39 -0.33 9.29
C SER A 161 1.94 -0.10 8.96
N THR A 162 1.16 -1.18 8.86
CA THR A 162 -0.26 -1.11 8.49
C THR A 162 -1.06 -0.40 9.60
N GLN A 163 -0.82 -0.71 10.85
CA GLN A 163 -1.42 0.00 11.98
C GLN A 163 -1.07 1.50 11.98
N ALA A 164 0.18 1.85 11.63
CA ALA A 164 0.62 3.24 11.53
C ALA A 164 0.09 4.00 10.30
N THR A 165 -0.65 3.36 9.38
CA THR A 165 -1.19 3.98 8.14
C THR A 165 -2.70 4.12 8.12
N VAL A 166 -3.40 3.60 9.13
CA VAL A 166 -4.86 3.69 9.30
C VAL A 166 -5.20 4.65 10.44
N ASP A 167 -6.27 5.40 10.30
CA ASP A 167 -6.85 6.20 11.38
C ASP A 167 -7.71 5.31 12.28
N GLU A 168 -7.38 5.24 13.56
CA GLU A 168 -8.02 4.33 14.53
C GLU A 168 -9.52 4.59 14.68
N LEU A 169 -9.96 5.84 14.59
CA LEU A 169 -11.36 6.22 14.75
C LEU A 169 -12.20 5.86 13.53
N THR A 170 -11.71 6.20 12.33
CA THR A 170 -12.51 6.13 11.09
C THR A 170 -12.23 4.90 10.24
N GLN A 171 -11.15 4.16 10.54
CA GLN A 171 -10.72 2.94 9.85
C GLN A 171 -10.43 3.13 8.34
N ILE A 172 -10.21 4.37 7.89
CA ILE A 172 -9.66 4.71 6.57
C ILE A 172 -8.18 5.09 6.72
N ALA A 173 -7.48 5.34 5.61
CA ALA A 173 -6.09 5.75 5.69
C ALA A 173 -5.94 7.03 6.54
N ASN A 174 -4.88 7.13 7.32
CA ASN A 174 -4.47 8.38 7.95
C ASN A 174 -3.55 9.19 6.99
N ARG A 175 -3.08 10.37 7.40
CA ARG A 175 -2.18 11.22 6.59
C ARG A 175 -0.97 10.45 6.05
N ARG A 176 -0.35 9.59 6.87
CA ARG A 176 0.83 8.81 6.47
C ARG A 176 0.46 7.76 5.42
N GLY A 177 -0.62 7.01 5.65
CA GLY A 177 -1.14 6.03 4.69
C GLY A 177 -1.55 6.67 3.37
N PHE A 178 -2.19 7.84 3.42
CA PHE A 178 -2.52 8.62 2.24
C PHE A 178 -1.29 8.99 1.42
N ASN A 179 -0.29 9.62 2.05
CA ASN A 179 0.93 10.06 1.37
C ASN A 179 1.67 8.88 0.71
N LEU A 180 1.69 7.73 1.38
CA LEU A 180 2.37 6.54 0.89
C LEU A 180 1.72 6.02 -0.40
N VAL A 181 0.40 5.82 -0.39
CA VAL A 181 -0.34 5.28 -1.53
C VAL A 181 -0.48 6.30 -2.66
N ALA A 182 -0.71 7.57 -2.30
CA ALA A 182 -0.87 8.65 -3.27
C ALA A 182 0.39 8.88 -4.13
N ARG A 183 1.58 8.85 -3.52
CA ARG A 183 2.85 8.96 -4.29
C ARG A 183 2.98 7.86 -5.34
N HIS A 184 2.65 6.63 -4.96
CA HIS A 184 2.68 5.50 -5.90
C HIS A 184 1.68 5.71 -7.05
N LEU A 185 0.42 6.04 -6.73
CA LEU A 185 -0.62 6.26 -7.74
C LEU A 185 -0.26 7.39 -8.69
N LEU A 186 0.25 8.52 -8.20
CA LEU A 186 0.67 9.63 -9.06
C LEU A 186 1.82 9.22 -9.99
N SER A 187 2.76 8.41 -9.52
CA SER A 187 3.82 7.88 -10.38
C SER A 187 3.31 6.93 -11.47
N VAL A 188 2.25 6.15 -11.18
CA VAL A 188 1.57 5.30 -12.17
C VAL A 188 0.79 6.15 -13.17
N CYS A 189 0.09 7.18 -12.71
CA CYS A 189 -0.64 8.11 -13.58
C CYS A 189 0.30 8.79 -14.57
N LEU A 190 1.46 9.26 -14.12
CA LEU A 190 2.48 9.85 -14.98
C LEU A 190 2.97 8.90 -16.07
N ARG A 191 3.24 7.64 -15.72
CA ARG A 191 3.74 6.65 -16.71
C ARG A 191 2.69 6.27 -17.75
N ASN A 192 1.42 6.28 -17.36
CA ASN A 192 0.31 5.81 -18.19
C ASN A 192 -0.50 6.94 -18.84
N ASP A 193 -0.02 8.19 -18.71
CA ASP A 193 -0.73 9.40 -19.18
C ASP A 193 -2.20 9.41 -18.72
N THR A 194 -2.39 9.12 -17.43
CA THR A 194 -3.71 9.03 -16.80
C THR A 194 -3.90 10.21 -15.85
N ASP A 195 -5.04 10.88 -15.96
CA ASP A 195 -5.39 11.98 -15.07
C ASP A 195 -5.55 11.51 -13.62
N ALA A 196 -5.25 12.41 -12.69
CA ALA A 196 -5.56 12.25 -11.28
C ALA A 196 -6.09 13.56 -10.68
N GLU A 197 -7.03 13.47 -9.76
CA GLU A 197 -7.61 14.61 -9.08
C GLU A 197 -7.64 14.39 -7.57
N LEU A 198 -7.24 15.41 -6.82
CA LEU A 198 -7.32 15.44 -5.36
C LEU A 198 -8.51 16.30 -4.93
N ALA A 199 -9.35 15.75 -4.05
CA ALA A 199 -10.37 16.47 -3.31
C ALA A 199 -9.97 16.52 -1.83
N PHE A 200 -9.90 17.74 -1.25
CA PHE A 200 -9.62 17.98 0.16
C PHE A 200 -10.88 18.52 0.83
N PHE A 201 -11.32 17.87 1.91
CA PHE A 201 -12.57 18.16 2.60
C PHE A 201 -12.32 18.63 4.02
N ASP A 202 -13.16 19.55 4.51
CA ASP A 202 -13.21 20.00 5.91
C ASP A 202 -14.68 20.03 6.36
N LEU A 203 -14.99 19.42 7.51
CA LEU A 203 -16.35 19.38 8.06
C LEU A 203 -16.75 20.73 8.63
N ASP A 204 -17.78 21.36 8.06
CA ASP A 204 -18.22 22.70 8.44
C ASP A 204 -18.81 22.73 9.85
N GLY A 205 -18.20 23.58 10.71
CA GLY A 205 -18.68 23.81 12.08
C GLY A 205 -18.45 22.63 13.03
N PHE A 206 -17.48 21.74 12.76
CA PHE A 206 -17.18 20.57 13.58
C PHE A 206 -16.84 20.93 15.04
N LYS A 207 -16.09 22.04 15.26
CA LYS A 207 -15.82 22.52 16.61
C LYS A 207 -17.11 22.82 17.38
N ALA A 208 -18.06 23.53 16.76
CA ALA A 208 -19.35 23.83 17.40
C ALA A 208 -20.18 22.57 17.67
N VAL A 209 -20.00 21.50 16.87
CA VAL A 209 -20.61 20.19 17.15
C VAL A 209 -20.03 19.58 18.42
N ASN A 210 -18.71 19.57 18.56
CA ASN A 210 -18.06 19.07 19.79
C ASN A 210 -18.45 19.87 21.02
N ASP A 211 -18.51 21.21 20.90
CA ASP A 211 -18.86 22.09 22.00
C ASP A 211 -20.34 21.90 22.47
N ASN A 212 -21.27 21.63 21.53
CA ASN A 212 -22.69 21.51 21.85
C ASN A 212 -23.15 20.07 22.16
N PHE A 213 -22.55 19.06 21.54
CA PHE A 213 -22.99 17.66 21.62
C PHE A 213 -21.94 16.70 22.20
N GLY A 214 -20.74 17.22 22.54
CA GLY A 214 -19.64 16.46 23.09
C GLY A 214 -18.81 15.70 22.05
N HIS A 215 -17.58 15.36 22.43
CA HIS A 215 -16.61 14.66 21.54
C HIS A 215 -17.10 13.33 21.00
N ALA A 216 -17.85 12.55 21.82
CA ALA A 216 -18.40 11.26 21.37
C ALA A 216 -19.40 11.39 20.21
N TYR A 217 -20.09 12.53 20.09
CA TYR A 217 -20.95 12.81 18.94
C TYR A 217 -20.13 13.26 17.73
N GLY A 218 -19.07 14.07 17.93
CA GLY A 218 -18.13 14.43 16.89
C GLY A 218 -17.47 13.20 16.27
N ASP A 219 -17.03 12.25 17.10
CA ASP A 219 -16.45 10.98 16.66
C ASP A 219 -17.40 10.19 15.76
N LYS A 220 -18.69 10.10 16.12
CA LYS A 220 -19.72 9.47 15.26
C LYS A 220 -19.90 10.19 13.93
N MET A 221 -19.78 11.53 13.89
CA MET A 221 -19.84 12.30 12.65
C MET A 221 -18.64 12.01 11.75
N LEU A 222 -17.42 11.94 12.32
CA LEU A 222 -16.21 11.59 11.59
C LEU A 222 -16.29 10.18 11.00
N GLN A 223 -16.70 9.20 11.80
CA GLN A 223 -16.93 7.82 11.34
C GLN A 223 -18.01 7.74 10.26
N HIS A 224 -19.06 8.55 10.38
CA HIS A 224 -20.12 8.59 9.39
C HIS A 224 -19.65 9.17 8.06
N PHE A 225 -18.92 10.28 8.08
CA PHE A 225 -18.36 10.88 6.88
C PHE A 225 -17.36 9.96 6.18
N ALA A 226 -16.45 9.33 6.92
CA ALA A 226 -15.52 8.33 6.40
C ALA A 226 -16.24 7.18 5.68
N ARG A 227 -17.34 6.67 6.25
CA ARG A 227 -18.17 5.62 5.61
C ARG A 227 -18.83 6.11 4.32
N LEU A 228 -19.31 7.35 4.29
CA LEU A 228 -19.90 7.96 3.07
C LEU A 228 -18.84 8.07 1.97
N LEU A 229 -17.63 8.57 2.30
CA LEU A 229 -16.52 8.64 1.37
C LEU A 229 -16.20 7.25 0.81
N SER A 230 -16.00 6.24 1.68
CA SER A 230 -15.68 4.88 1.25
C SER A 230 -16.75 4.22 0.36
N LYS A 231 -18.03 4.63 0.50
CA LYS A 231 -19.13 4.16 -0.37
C LYS A 231 -19.18 4.87 -1.72
N CYS A 232 -18.74 6.14 -1.75
CA CYS A 232 -18.86 6.98 -2.94
C CYS A 232 -17.67 6.88 -3.89
N PHE A 233 -16.50 6.54 -3.37
CA PHE A 233 -15.27 6.44 -4.15
C PHE A 233 -14.91 4.98 -4.42
N ARG A 234 -14.12 4.73 -5.49
CA ARG A 234 -13.80 3.39 -5.98
C ARG A 234 -12.65 2.80 -5.18
N ALA A 235 -12.44 1.48 -5.29
CA ALA A 235 -11.28 0.81 -4.71
C ALA A 235 -9.93 1.28 -5.28
N ALA A 236 -9.93 1.91 -6.47
CA ALA A 236 -8.74 2.52 -7.07
C ALA A 236 -8.45 3.92 -6.50
N ASP A 237 -9.44 4.56 -5.84
CA ASP A 237 -9.29 5.87 -5.22
C ASP A 237 -8.76 5.71 -3.79
N VAL A 238 -8.03 6.70 -3.30
CA VAL A 238 -7.50 6.68 -1.92
C VAL A 238 -8.29 7.64 -1.06
N VAL A 239 -8.98 7.10 -0.07
CA VAL A 239 -9.76 7.87 0.91
C VAL A 239 -9.00 7.91 2.23
N ALA A 240 -8.80 9.10 2.80
CA ALA A 240 -8.05 9.29 4.04
C ALA A 240 -8.61 10.37 4.95
N ARG A 241 -8.34 10.24 6.25
CA ARG A 241 -8.44 11.32 7.24
C ARG A 241 -7.07 11.93 7.45
N ILE A 242 -6.94 13.22 7.14
CA ILE A 242 -5.65 13.92 7.17
C ILE A 242 -5.34 14.49 8.56
N GLY A 243 -6.36 14.90 9.30
CA GLY A 243 -6.27 15.40 10.67
C GLY A 243 -7.63 15.84 11.15
N GLY A 244 -7.86 16.01 12.43
CA GLY A 244 -9.07 16.58 13.00
C GLY A 244 -10.37 16.25 12.25
N ASP A 245 -10.92 17.22 11.57
CA ASP A 245 -12.12 17.20 10.71
C ASP A 245 -11.80 17.24 9.20
N GLU A 246 -10.53 17.05 8.82
CA GLU A 246 -10.02 17.11 7.46
C GLU A 246 -9.90 15.71 6.83
N PHE A 247 -10.38 15.60 5.59
CA PHE A 247 -10.29 14.37 4.79
C PHE A 247 -9.74 14.67 3.39
N ALA A 248 -9.12 13.67 2.77
CA ALA A 248 -8.65 13.76 1.40
C ALA A 248 -9.05 12.52 0.61
N VAL A 249 -9.32 12.73 -0.68
CA VAL A 249 -9.55 11.65 -1.64
C VAL A 249 -8.72 11.92 -2.89
N LEU A 250 -7.81 11.00 -3.22
CA LEU A 250 -7.12 11.00 -4.51
C LEU A 250 -7.88 10.07 -5.46
N MET A 251 -8.40 10.63 -6.54
CA MET A 251 -9.13 9.95 -7.59
C MET A 251 -8.25 9.74 -8.81
N VAL A 252 -8.30 8.54 -9.40
CA VAL A 252 -7.57 8.19 -10.61
C VAL A 252 -8.55 8.11 -11.79
N GLY A 253 -8.28 8.84 -12.87
CA GLY A 253 -9.08 8.87 -14.08
C GLY A 253 -9.71 10.24 -14.37
N SER A 254 -10.64 10.28 -15.35
CA SER A 254 -11.19 11.49 -15.91
C SER A 254 -12.20 12.24 -15.01
N ASP A 255 -12.28 13.55 -15.16
CA ASP A 255 -13.17 14.51 -14.50
C ASP A 255 -14.66 14.08 -14.42
N PRO A 256 -15.31 13.49 -15.44
CA PRO A 256 -16.70 13.04 -15.30
C PRO A 256 -16.93 12.01 -14.19
N ALA A 257 -15.95 11.14 -13.94
CA ALA A 257 -16.06 10.14 -12.87
C ALA A 257 -15.94 10.76 -11.47
N SER A 258 -15.03 11.72 -11.31
CA SER A 258 -14.85 12.49 -10.08
C SER A 258 -16.11 13.28 -9.72
N ASN A 259 -16.71 13.98 -10.70
CA ASN A 259 -17.95 14.72 -10.52
C ASN A 259 -19.14 13.82 -10.16
N ALA A 260 -19.21 12.61 -10.73
CA ALA A 260 -20.25 11.64 -10.38
C ALA A 260 -20.10 11.12 -8.94
N ALA A 261 -18.87 10.89 -8.47
CA ALA A 261 -18.60 10.47 -7.10
C ALA A 261 -18.99 11.54 -6.07
N LEU A 262 -18.65 12.79 -6.33
CA LEU A 262 -19.02 13.92 -5.46
C LEU A 262 -20.53 14.12 -5.39
N ARG A 263 -21.26 14.05 -6.54
CA ARG A 263 -22.73 14.09 -6.54
C ARG A 263 -23.34 12.93 -5.75
N ARG A 264 -22.77 11.71 -5.85
CA ARG A 264 -23.22 10.58 -5.01
C ARG A 264 -23.04 10.88 -3.52
N LEU A 265 -21.93 11.49 -3.14
CA LEU A 265 -21.64 11.87 -1.76
C LEU A 265 -22.70 12.85 -1.24
N GLU A 266 -23.02 13.92 -1.99
CA GLU A 266 -24.05 14.90 -1.65
C GLU A 266 -25.44 14.24 -1.48
N ASN A 267 -25.83 13.39 -2.43
CA ASN A 267 -27.12 12.69 -2.41
C ASN A 267 -27.23 11.73 -1.23
N LEU A 268 -26.19 10.94 -0.94
CA LEU A 268 -26.18 10.01 0.18
C LEU A 268 -26.17 10.74 1.52
N ALA A 269 -25.40 11.80 1.65
CA ALA A 269 -25.39 12.61 2.87
C ALA A 269 -26.76 13.26 3.13
N ALA A 270 -27.44 13.75 2.09
CA ALA A 270 -28.78 14.29 2.19
C ALA A 270 -29.81 13.22 2.63
N ALA A 271 -29.72 12.01 2.05
CA ALA A 271 -30.62 10.89 2.37
C ALA A 271 -30.41 10.36 3.80
N GLU A 272 -29.17 10.41 4.32
CA GLU A 272 -28.84 9.93 5.66
C GLU A 272 -28.93 11.01 6.76
N THR A 273 -29.36 12.24 6.41
CA THR A 273 -29.48 13.37 7.37
C THR A 273 -30.39 13.04 8.57
N SER A 274 -31.41 12.18 8.39
CA SER A 274 -32.32 11.77 9.48
C SER A 274 -31.64 10.91 10.57
N LYS A 275 -30.46 10.39 10.30
CA LYS A 275 -29.67 9.55 11.24
C LYS A 275 -28.80 10.36 12.20
N LEU A 276 -28.65 11.68 11.96
CA LEU A 276 -27.84 12.58 12.75
C LEU A 276 -28.67 13.71 13.31
N ALA A 277 -28.38 14.15 14.53
CA ALA A 277 -29.07 15.29 15.16
C ALA A 277 -28.77 16.62 14.42
N ARG A 278 -27.71 16.68 13.63
CA ARG A 278 -27.33 17.81 12.79
C ARG A 278 -26.96 17.33 11.39
N ARG A 279 -27.37 18.08 10.36
CA ARG A 279 -26.98 17.83 8.97
C ARG A 279 -25.46 17.89 8.81
N LEU A 280 -24.91 16.87 8.15
CA LEU A 280 -23.52 16.86 7.74
C LEU A 280 -23.29 17.88 6.62
N ALA A 281 -22.36 18.79 6.83
CA ALA A 281 -21.93 19.78 5.84
C ALA A 281 -20.41 19.81 5.78
N TRP A 282 -19.88 20.07 4.59
CA TRP A 282 -18.43 20.16 4.37
C TRP A 282 -18.10 21.18 3.31
N SER A 283 -16.89 21.72 3.37
CA SER A 283 -16.25 22.49 2.32
C SER A 283 -15.27 21.58 1.56
N VAL A 284 -15.13 21.76 0.25
CA VAL A 284 -14.22 20.96 -0.58
C VAL A 284 -13.39 21.84 -1.50
N GLY A 285 -12.09 21.58 -1.56
CA GLY A 285 -11.16 22.10 -2.55
C GLY A 285 -10.72 20.98 -3.49
N ARG A 286 -10.69 21.22 -4.78
CA ARG A 286 -10.33 20.26 -5.81
C ARG A 286 -9.16 20.76 -6.64
N ILE A 287 -8.24 19.87 -6.96
CA ILE A 287 -7.06 20.16 -7.78
C ILE A 287 -6.76 18.98 -8.71
N GLN A 288 -6.59 19.27 -10.00
CA GLN A 288 -6.05 18.32 -10.95
C GLN A 288 -4.55 18.17 -10.73
N PHE A 289 -4.06 16.95 -10.83
CA PHE A 289 -2.64 16.67 -10.77
C PHE A 289 -1.95 17.25 -12.02
N ASP A 290 -0.89 18.00 -11.76
CA ASP A 290 -0.02 18.59 -12.76
C ASP A 290 1.43 18.32 -12.33
N ALA A 291 2.15 17.54 -13.11
CA ALA A 291 3.50 17.08 -12.74
C ALA A 291 4.52 18.23 -12.68
N GLU A 292 4.34 19.30 -13.47
CA GLU A 292 5.22 20.46 -13.47
C GLU A 292 5.04 21.30 -12.20
N ARG A 293 3.82 21.35 -11.69
CA ARG A 293 3.42 22.15 -10.54
C ARG A 293 3.51 21.37 -9.22
N HIS A 294 3.11 20.09 -9.23
CA HIS A 294 3.01 19.26 -8.03
C HIS A 294 4.17 18.25 -7.99
N SER A 295 5.35 18.70 -7.60
CA SER A 295 6.53 17.84 -7.44
C SER A 295 6.38 16.81 -6.31
N THR A 296 5.47 17.07 -5.36
CA THR A 296 5.16 16.18 -4.21
C THR A 296 3.67 16.15 -3.93
N ILE A 297 3.20 15.09 -3.26
CA ILE A 297 1.80 14.98 -2.81
C ILE A 297 1.46 16.04 -1.75
N GLU A 298 2.45 16.45 -0.97
CA GLU A 298 2.31 17.51 0.03
C GLU A 298 2.03 18.88 -0.63
N ALA A 299 2.66 19.17 -1.77
CA ALA A 299 2.38 20.38 -2.56
C ALA A 299 0.94 20.36 -3.12
N MET A 300 0.50 19.20 -3.61
CA MET A 300 -0.86 19.02 -4.13
C MET A 300 -1.91 19.16 -3.02
N LEU A 301 -1.64 18.62 -1.81
CA LEU A 301 -2.50 18.78 -0.64
C LEU A 301 -2.61 20.26 -0.23
N ALA A 302 -1.50 20.99 -0.20
CA ALA A 302 -1.51 22.42 0.16
C ALA A 302 -2.32 23.28 -0.84
N ASP A 303 -2.22 22.99 -2.13
CA ASP A 303 -3.01 23.66 -3.16
C ASP A 303 -4.52 23.35 -3.03
N ALA A 304 -4.87 22.09 -2.75
CA ALA A 304 -6.26 21.69 -2.55
C ALA A 304 -6.85 22.32 -1.27
N ASP A 305 -6.10 22.37 -0.18
CA ASP A 305 -6.48 23.05 1.06
C ASP A 305 -6.73 24.56 0.83
N SER A 306 -5.82 25.23 0.11
CA SER A 306 -5.97 26.65 -0.24
C SER A 306 -7.28 26.92 -1.01
N ARG A 307 -7.65 26.02 -1.97
CA ARG A 307 -8.91 26.13 -2.71
C ARG A 307 -10.13 25.85 -1.81
N MET A 308 -10.04 24.87 -0.93
CA MET A 308 -11.06 24.57 0.06
C MET A 308 -11.32 25.77 0.96
N TYR A 309 -10.26 26.40 1.48
CA TYR A 309 -10.36 27.59 2.33
C TYR A 309 -11.03 28.78 1.61
N GLN A 310 -10.67 29.03 0.34
CA GLN A 310 -11.33 30.06 -0.48
C GLN A 310 -12.82 29.77 -0.68
N SER A 311 -13.19 28.52 -0.90
CA SER A 311 -14.59 28.09 -1.01
C SER A 311 -15.36 28.34 0.30
N LYS A 312 -14.74 28.01 1.43
CA LYS A 312 -15.28 28.23 2.79
C LYS A 312 -15.51 29.72 3.08
N LEU A 313 -14.58 30.58 2.69
CA LEU A 313 -14.73 32.04 2.85
C LEU A 313 -15.88 32.59 2.00
N ARG A 314 -15.99 32.19 0.74
CA ARG A 314 -17.08 32.62 -0.15
C ARG A 314 -18.45 32.25 0.40
N ARG A 315 -18.65 31.03 0.91
CA ARG A 315 -19.90 30.59 1.54
C ARG A 315 -20.26 31.42 2.78
N ARG A 316 -19.28 31.79 3.62
CA ARG A 316 -19.52 32.65 4.78
C ARG A 316 -19.96 34.07 4.40
N LEU A 317 -19.47 34.61 3.28
CA LEU A 317 -19.82 35.95 2.79
C LEU A 317 -21.18 35.98 2.09
N THR A 318 -21.63 34.87 1.49
CA THR A 318 -22.90 34.76 0.77
C THR A 318 -24.06 34.30 1.66
N GLY A 319 -23.81 33.97 2.94
CA GLY A 319 -24.87 33.62 3.90
C GLY A 319 -25.65 32.32 3.58
N SER A 320 -25.03 31.41 2.83
CA SER A 320 -25.68 30.16 2.40
C SER A 320 -25.09 28.98 3.17
#